data_cbb8daebd214c52701ec282c896e0fc7
#
_entry.id   cbb8daebd214c52701ec282c896e0fc7
#
_cell.length_a   1.000
_cell.length_b   1.000
_cell.length_c   1.000
_cell.angle_alpha   90.00
_cell.angle_beta   90.00
_cell.angle_gamma   90.00
#
_symmetry.space_group_name_H-M   'P 1'
#
loop_
_entity.id
_entity.type
_entity.pdbx_description
1 polymer ?
#
loop_
_entity_poly.entity_id
_entity_poly.type
_entity_poly.pdbx_seq_one_letter_code
_entity_poly.pdbx_strand_id
1 'polypeptide(L)'
;VGGKGIPETVAEHPSLFVTLTAPSFGPVHTRPVAKHTCANRRRCDCRPRPCHPGRDRATCEHGRPVVCWARHELEDPQLGQPLCLDCYDHAAQVVWNNQAGELWRRTSLAITRSIRRAAKRRGIDPDAVKVSFGKVAEMQRRGVVHFHIVMRLDGRDPDNPDAILPPPAGLGLGDLVDAVEHAAKTVMFVTPPHPTKPSGWLIAWGEQTDVRTINLGDGQAITDSMVAGYLAKYATKSTEAAGHTSRRLDAETIDIYADPDGTHPERLVDACWTLGAAGGIWRSLRRWAHMLGFGGHFL
;
A
#
# COMPACT_ATOMS: atom_id res chain seq x y z
N VAL A 1 -1.10 -26.40 2.63
CA VAL A 1 0.33 -26.54 2.94
C VAL A 1 0.52 -26.22 4.40
N GLY A 2 0.17 -27.18 5.29
CA GLY A 2 0.40 -27.06 6.73
C GLY A 2 1.88 -27.25 7.05
N GLY A 3 2.55 -26.19 7.50
CA GLY A 3 3.79 -26.32 8.22
C GLY A 3 3.56 -27.06 9.53
N LYS A 4 4.56 -27.80 10.05
CA LYS A 4 4.48 -28.46 11.36
C LYS A 4 3.96 -27.47 12.41
N GLY A 5 2.79 -27.76 13.03
CA GLY A 5 2.20 -26.96 14.10
C GLY A 5 1.04 -26.00 13.69
N ILE A 6 0.59 -26.00 12.43
CA ILE A 6 -0.59 -25.23 12.03
C ILE A 6 -1.82 -26.14 12.12
N PRO A 7 -2.83 -25.83 12.98
CA PRO A 7 -4.07 -26.61 13.08
C PRO A 7 -4.86 -26.57 11.77
N GLU A 8 -5.58 -27.64 11.45
CA GLU A 8 -6.49 -27.67 10.31
C GLU A 8 -7.61 -26.62 10.42
N THR A 9 -8.03 -26.29 11.65
CA THR A 9 -9.04 -25.27 11.94
C THR A 9 -8.66 -23.86 11.49
N VAL A 10 -7.38 -23.60 11.23
CA VAL A 10 -6.92 -22.28 10.79
C VAL A 10 -7.64 -21.78 9.54
N ALA A 11 -8.07 -22.72 8.70
CA ALA A 11 -8.83 -22.44 7.48
C ALA A 11 -10.23 -21.85 7.74
N GLU A 12 -10.78 -22.09 8.91
CA GLU A 12 -12.11 -21.65 9.33
C GLU A 12 -12.07 -20.31 10.07
N HIS A 13 -10.86 -19.83 10.42
CA HIS A 13 -10.73 -18.56 11.12
C HIS A 13 -11.07 -17.38 10.19
N PRO A 14 -11.80 -16.36 10.69
CA PRO A 14 -12.10 -15.16 9.92
C PRO A 14 -10.84 -14.54 9.33
N SER A 15 -10.76 -14.49 7.99
CA SER A 15 -9.55 -14.08 7.30
C SER A 15 -9.85 -13.10 6.17
N LEU A 16 -8.98 -12.12 6.00
CA LEU A 16 -9.07 -11.06 5.00
C LEU A 16 -7.78 -10.94 4.19
N PHE A 17 -7.96 -10.63 2.92
CA PHE A 17 -6.94 -10.03 2.09
C PHE A 17 -7.21 -8.54 1.97
N VAL A 18 -6.26 -7.72 2.40
CA VAL A 18 -6.40 -6.26 2.46
C VAL A 18 -5.33 -5.62 1.59
N THR A 19 -5.74 -4.64 0.79
CA THR A 19 -4.84 -3.81 0.01
C THR A 19 -4.99 -2.35 0.44
N LEU A 20 -3.90 -1.76 0.94
CA LEU A 20 -3.86 -0.36 1.36
C LEU A 20 -2.98 0.44 0.40
N THR A 21 -3.54 1.54 -0.11
CA THR A 21 -2.89 2.40 -1.10
C THR A 21 -2.52 3.75 -0.52
N ALA A 22 -1.51 4.38 -1.11
CA ALA A 22 -1.18 5.77 -0.86
C ALA A 22 -2.25 6.72 -1.42
N PRO A 23 -2.34 7.95 -0.93
CA PRO A 23 -3.13 9.00 -1.55
C PRO A 23 -2.57 9.38 -2.93
N SER A 24 -3.30 10.25 -3.63
CA SER A 24 -2.79 10.87 -4.85
C SER A 24 -1.81 11.98 -4.51
N PHE A 25 -0.70 12.05 -5.24
CA PHE A 25 0.28 13.14 -5.20
C PHE A 25 0.22 13.98 -6.49
N GLY A 26 -0.73 13.71 -7.34
CA GLY A 26 -0.96 14.32 -8.64
C GLY A 26 -1.49 13.29 -9.64
N PRO A 27 -2.06 13.75 -10.77
CA PRO A 27 -2.56 12.86 -11.81
C PRO A 27 -1.40 12.13 -12.51
N VAL A 28 -1.54 10.80 -12.66
CA VAL A 28 -0.57 9.94 -13.34
C VAL A 28 -1.26 9.16 -14.45
N HIS A 29 -0.52 8.73 -15.47
CA HIS A 29 -1.05 7.84 -16.48
C HIS A 29 -1.51 6.52 -15.86
N THR A 30 -2.76 6.16 -16.12
CA THR A 30 -3.42 4.98 -15.57
C THR A 30 -4.02 4.11 -16.67
N ARG A 31 -4.29 2.86 -16.33
CA ARG A 31 -5.02 1.90 -17.19
C ARG A 31 -6.33 1.51 -16.50
N PRO A 32 -7.36 2.37 -16.58
CA PRO A 32 -8.65 2.05 -15.98
C PRO A 32 -9.35 0.95 -16.79
N VAL A 33 -9.75 -0.12 -16.11
CA VAL A 33 -10.50 -1.24 -16.69
C VAL A 33 -11.84 -1.35 -15.98
N ALA A 34 -12.91 -1.53 -16.73
CA ALA A 34 -14.22 -1.73 -16.13
C ALA A 34 -14.24 -3.07 -15.37
N LYS A 35 -14.60 -3.03 -14.09
CA LYS A 35 -14.90 -4.24 -13.32
C LYS A 35 -16.28 -4.74 -13.77
N HIS A 36 -16.34 -5.88 -14.46
CA HIS A 36 -17.60 -6.54 -14.76
C HIS A 36 -17.41 -8.06 -14.83
N THR A 37 -18.47 -8.78 -14.58
CA THR A 37 -18.48 -10.23 -14.69
C THR A 37 -18.86 -10.58 -16.13
N CYS A 38 -17.95 -11.23 -16.85
CA CYS A 38 -18.22 -11.69 -18.21
C CYS A 38 -18.76 -13.11 -18.19
N ALA A 39 -20.03 -13.28 -18.48
CA ALA A 39 -20.62 -14.60 -18.69
C ALA A 39 -20.08 -15.28 -19.95
N ASN A 40 -19.65 -14.49 -20.95
CA ASN A 40 -19.09 -14.98 -22.21
C ASN A 40 -17.81 -14.24 -22.56
N ARG A 41 -16.65 -14.86 -22.29
CA ARG A 41 -15.32 -14.30 -22.56
C ARG A 41 -15.07 -13.93 -24.02
N ARG A 42 -15.76 -14.54 -24.99
CA ARG A 42 -15.60 -14.27 -26.43
C ARG A 42 -16.25 -12.95 -26.89
N ARG A 43 -17.17 -12.39 -26.10
CA ARG A 43 -17.89 -11.15 -26.43
C ARG A 43 -17.64 -10.03 -25.44
N CYS A 44 -16.72 -10.22 -24.49
CA CYS A 44 -16.41 -9.18 -23.51
C CYS A 44 -15.47 -8.14 -24.11
N ASP A 45 -15.90 -6.88 -24.10
CA ASP A 45 -15.04 -5.73 -24.35
C ASP A 45 -14.43 -5.20 -23.04
N CYS A 46 -13.53 -6.01 -22.46
CA CYS A 46 -12.74 -5.62 -21.27
C CYS A 46 -11.56 -4.72 -21.64
N ARG A 47 -11.68 -3.90 -22.67
CA ARG A 47 -10.62 -2.99 -23.11
C ARG A 47 -10.39 -1.89 -22.08
N PRO A 48 -9.16 -1.39 -21.98
CA PRO A 48 -8.88 -0.22 -21.17
C PRO A 48 -9.76 0.97 -21.61
N ARG A 49 -10.24 1.73 -20.64
CA ARG A 49 -10.85 3.02 -20.89
C ARG A 49 -9.77 4.06 -21.17
N PRO A 50 -10.11 5.23 -21.76
CA PRO A 50 -9.17 6.34 -21.85
C PRO A 50 -8.61 6.70 -20.45
N CYS A 51 -7.34 7.00 -20.40
CA CYS A 51 -6.58 7.24 -19.18
C CYS A 51 -7.16 8.37 -18.33
N HIS A 52 -7.24 9.58 -18.88
CA HIS A 52 -7.82 10.79 -18.27
C HIS A 52 -8.64 11.54 -19.30
N PRO A 53 -9.86 11.07 -19.62
CA PRO A 53 -10.72 11.75 -20.58
C PRO A 53 -11.21 13.08 -20.00
N GLY A 54 -11.18 14.13 -20.81
CA GLY A 54 -11.70 15.45 -20.45
C GLY A 54 -12.51 16.05 -21.59
N ARG A 55 -13.33 17.09 -21.34
CA ARG A 55 -14.17 17.72 -22.36
C ARG A 55 -13.38 18.65 -23.27
N ASP A 56 -12.30 19.24 -22.80
CA ASP A 56 -11.46 20.19 -23.52
C ASP A 56 -9.98 19.81 -23.49
N ARG A 57 -9.16 20.50 -24.27
CA ARG A 57 -7.71 20.43 -24.21
C ARG A 57 -7.19 21.17 -22.95
N ALA A 58 -7.73 20.82 -21.79
CA ALA A 58 -7.34 21.44 -20.53
C ALA A 58 -5.84 21.25 -20.29
N THR A 59 -5.17 22.34 -19.97
CA THR A 59 -3.76 22.37 -19.57
C THR A 59 -3.65 22.82 -18.12
N CYS A 60 -2.62 22.35 -17.42
CA CYS A 60 -2.26 22.88 -16.11
C CYS A 60 -1.59 24.25 -16.22
N GLU A 61 -1.27 24.87 -15.09
CA GLU A 61 -0.55 26.15 -15.01
C GLU A 61 0.84 26.12 -15.69
N HIS A 62 1.45 24.95 -15.83
CA HIS A 62 2.72 24.73 -16.55
C HIS A 62 2.52 24.48 -18.06
N GLY A 63 1.31 24.67 -18.58
CA GLY A 63 1.00 24.47 -20.01
C GLY A 63 0.97 23.01 -20.48
N ARG A 64 1.04 22.03 -19.58
CA ARG A 64 1.00 20.60 -19.91
C ARG A 64 -0.45 20.10 -19.97
N PRO A 65 -0.79 19.20 -20.93
CA PRO A 65 -2.12 18.60 -20.98
C PRO A 65 -2.43 17.82 -19.70
N VAL A 66 -3.61 18.09 -19.10
CA VAL A 66 -4.13 17.30 -17.94
C VAL A 66 -5.13 16.23 -18.39
N VAL A 67 -5.33 16.08 -19.70
CA VAL A 67 -6.17 15.05 -20.33
C VAL A 67 -5.29 14.07 -21.10
N CYS A 68 -5.65 12.80 -21.04
CA CYS A 68 -5.04 11.73 -21.82
C CYS A 68 -6.12 10.81 -22.35
N TRP A 69 -6.25 10.72 -23.68
CA TRP A 69 -7.22 9.86 -24.35
C TRP A 69 -6.66 8.49 -24.70
N ALA A 70 -5.36 8.27 -24.45
CA ALA A 70 -4.74 6.99 -24.71
C ALA A 70 -5.38 5.87 -23.85
N ARG A 71 -5.52 4.70 -24.45
CA ARG A 71 -5.91 3.45 -23.79
C ARG A 71 -4.63 2.64 -23.60
N HIS A 72 -3.90 2.94 -22.53
CA HIS A 72 -2.61 2.33 -22.27
C HIS A 72 -2.71 0.82 -22.18
N GLU A 73 -1.79 0.12 -22.82
CA GLU A 73 -1.60 -1.32 -22.62
C GLU A 73 -0.81 -1.59 -21.33
N LEU A 74 -0.80 -2.85 -20.88
CA LEU A 74 -0.22 -3.20 -19.58
C LEU A 74 1.28 -2.89 -19.50
N GLU A 75 1.98 -2.98 -20.63
CA GLU A 75 3.43 -2.75 -20.70
C GLU A 75 3.81 -1.33 -21.17
N ASP A 76 2.82 -0.44 -21.29
CA ASP A 76 3.07 0.95 -21.70
C ASP A 76 4.00 1.64 -20.68
N PRO A 77 5.14 2.19 -21.11
CA PRO A 77 6.11 2.85 -20.23
C PRO A 77 5.57 4.15 -19.60
N GLN A 78 4.52 4.74 -20.15
CA GLN A 78 3.89 5.92 -19.57
C GLN A 78 3.10 5.60 -18.30
N LEU A 79 2.68 4.35 -18.08
CA LEU A 79 1.90 3.99 -16.89
C LEU A 79 2.66 4.33 -15.60
N GLY A 80 2.00 5.10 -14.75
CA GLY A 80 2.55 5.57 -13.49
C GLY A 80 3.34 6.88 -13.60
N GLN A 81 3.64 7.36 -14.82
CA GLN A 81 4.28 8.67 -15.00
C GLN A 81 3.27 9.79 -14.76
N PRO A 82 3.65 10.90 -14.12
CA PRO A 82 2.81 12.09 -13.97
C PRO A 82 2.37 12.66 -15.32
N LEU A 83 1.14 13.17 -15.43
CA LEU A 83 0.69 13.94 -16.60
C LEU A 83 1.47 15.25 -16.71
N CYS A 84 1.83 15.84 -15.59
CA CYS A 84 2.73 16.99 -15.50
C CYS A 84 3.68 16.78 -14.32
N LEU A 85 4.98 16.76 -14.60
CA LEU A 85 6.01 16.58 -13.58
C LEU A 85 6.03 17.73 -12.57
N ASP A 86 5.74 18.95 -13.00
CA ASP A 86 5.80 20.15 -12.16
C ASP A 86 4.57 20.31 -11.26
N CYS A 87 3.43 19.72 -11.65
CA CYS A 87 2.23 19.65 -10.81
C CYS A 87 2.27 18.51 -9.79
N TYR A 88 3.21 17.58 -9.93
CA TYR A 88 3.27 16.40 -9.08
C TYR A 88 4.03 16.68 -7.80
N ASP A 89 3.46 16.32 -6.63
CA ASP A 89 4.09 16.53 -5.32
C ASP A 89 5.07 15.39 -4.98
N HIS A 90 6.28 15.46 -5.58
CA HIS A 90 7.36 14.51 -5.34
C HIS A 90 7.79 14.49 -3.87
N ALA A 91 7.80 15.66 -3.21
CA ALA A 91 8.17 15.79 -1.81
C ALA A 91 7.20 15.04 -0.89
N ALA A 92 5.88 15.25 -1.08
CA ALA A 92 4.88 14.54 -0.29
C ALA A 92 4.94 13.02 -0.52
N GLN A 93 5.19 12.58 -1.76
CA GLN A 93 5.30 11.16 -2.06
C GLN A 93 6.45 10.47 -1.32
N VAL A 94 7.65 11.02 -1.38
CA VAL A 94 8.81 10.39 -0.72
C VAL A 94 8.70 10.45 0.80
N VAL A 95 8.11 11.50 1.36
CA VAL A 95 7.80 11.59 2.77
C VAL A 95 6.76 10.54 3.17
N TRP A 96 5.71 10.36 2.36
CA TRP A 96 4.72 9.33 2.61
C TRP A 96 5.34 7.93 2.56
N ASN A 97 6.16 7.61 1.55
CA ASN A 97 6.89 6.35 1.48
C ASN A 97 7.74 6.11 2.73
N ASN A 98 8.42 7.15 3.22
CA ASN A 98 9.27 7.07 4.40
C ASN A 98 8.46 6.79 5.66
N GLN A 99 7.25 7.32 5.74
CA GLN A 99 6.35 7.18 6.89
C GLN A 99 5.36 6.01 6.77
N ALA A 100 5.34 5.29 5.65
CA ALA A 100 4.39 4.20 5.39
C ALA A 100 4.48 3.07 6.44
N GLY A 101 5.69 2.78 6.95
CA GLY A 101 5.89 1.82 8.03
C GLY A 101 5.24 2.24 9.34
N GLU A 102 5.36 3.51 9.72
CA GLU A 102 4.74 4.06 10.93
C GLU A 102 3.21 4.16 10.76
N LEU A 103 2.73 4.52 9.57
CA LEU A 103 1.30 4.51 9.27
C LEU A 103 0.72 3.09 9.44
N TRP A 104 1.40 2.08 8.91
CA TRP A 104 1.00 0.68 9.12
C TRP A 104 1.00 0.29 10.60
N ARG A 105 2.04 0.62 11.35
CA ARG A 105 2.11 0.34 12.79
C ARG A 105 0.92 0.93 13.55
N ARG A 106 0.55 2.17 13.25
CA ARG A 106 -0.63 2.82 13.86
C ARG A 106 -1.92 2.14 13.44
N THR A 107 -2.03 1.77 12.17
CA THR A 107 -3.21 1.08 11.61
C THR A 107 -3.41 -0.29 12.27
N SER A 108 -2.37 -1.10 12.37
CA SER A 108 -2.47 -2.43 13.00
C SER A 108 -2.85 -2.34 14.49
N LEU A 109 -2.32 -1.35 15.21
CA LEU A 109 -2.73 -1.08 16.58
C LEU A 109 -4.20 -0.62 16.68
N ALA A 110 -4.68 0.20 15.74
CA ALA A 110 -6.07 0.66 15.72
C ALA A 110 -7.03 -0.51 15.46
N ILE A 111 -6.69 -1.41 14.53
CA ILE A 111 -7.44 -2.64 14.24
C ILE A 111 -7.52 -3.50 15.52
N THR A 112 -6.39 -3.81 16.13
CA THR A 112 -6.34 -4.60 17.36
C THR A 112 -7.19 -4.00 18.47
N ARG A 113 -7.10 -2.68 18.67
CA ARG A 113 -7.91 -1.96 19.67
C ARG A 113 -9.40 -2.00 19.35
N SER A 114 -9.77 -1.97 18.07
CA SER A 114 -11.17 -2.07 17.63
C SER A 114 -11.76 -3.45 17.94
N ILE A 115 -11.03 -4.51 17.63
CA ILE A 115 -11.41 -5.90 17.94
C ILE A 115 -11.53 -6.11 19.45
N ARG A 116 -10.57 -5.66 20.25
CA ARG A 116 -10.63 -5.76 21.72
C ARG A 116 -11.81 -5.00 22.31
N ARG A 117 -12.16 -3.84 21.75
CA ARG A 117 -13.37 -3.10 22.14
C ARG A 117 -14.65 -3.86 21.77
N ALA A 118 -14.69 -4.51 20.60
CA ALA A 118 -15.81 -5.33 20.19
C ALA A 118 -16.00 -6.53 21.14
N ALA A 119 -14.91 -7.21 21.51
CA ALA A 119 -14.91 -8.28 22.51
C ALA A 119 -15.51 -7.79 23.83
N LYS A 120 -14.97 -6.70 24.39
CA LYS A 120 -15.44 -6.13 25.66
C LYS A 120 -16.93 -5.80 25.65
N ARG A 121 -17.46 -5.21 24.56
CA ARG A 121 -18.90 -4.89 24.44
C ARG A 121 -19.79 -6.14 24.48
N ARG A 122 -19.25 -7.31 24.15
CA ARG A 122 -19.98 -8.59 24.13
C ARG A 122 -19.70 -9.45 25.39
N GLY A 123 -18.98 -8.89 26.38
CA GLY A 123 -18.62 -9.65 27.59
C GLY A 123 -17.52 -10.70 27.37
N ILE A 124 -16.80 -10.62 26.24
CA ILE A 124 -15.68 -11.47 25.91
C ILE A 124 -14.39 -10.82 26.46
N ASP A 125 -13.50 -11.63 27.05
CA ASP A 125 -12.20 -11.15 27.48
C ASP A 125 -11.42 -10.56 26.30
N PRO A 126 -11.05 -9.26 26.33
CA PRO A 126 -10.28 -8.64 25.25
C PRO A 126 -8.89 -9.23 25.05
N ASP A 127 -8.36 -9.93 26.05
CA ASP A 127 -7.04 -10.58 25.98
C ASP A 127 -7.13 -12.00 25.39
N ALA A 128 -8.32 -12.56 25.29
CA ALA A 128 -8.55 -13.87 24.67
C ALA A 128 -8.53 -13.83 23.12
N VAL A 129 -8.36 -12.65 22.49
CA VAL A 129 -8.36 -12.50 21.05
C VAL A 129 -7.10 -11.82 20.54
N LYS A 130 -6.59 -12.26 19.40
CA LYS A 130 -5.48 -11.62 18.69
C LYS A 130 -5.79 -11.44 17.19
N VAL A 131 -5.20 -10.41 16.58
CA VAL A 131 -5.18 -10.20 15.13
C VAL A 131 -3.81 -10.60 14.64
N SER A 132 -3.74 -11.67 13.87
CA SER A 132 -2.51 -12.14 13.21
C SER A 132 -2.46 -11.60 11.79
N PHE A 133 -1.28 -11.21 11.31
CA PHE A 133 -1.14 -10.74 9.93
C PHE A 133 0.23 -11.03 9.34
N GLY A 134 0.25 -11.21 8.00
CA GLY A 134 1.44 -11.14 7.17
C GLY A 134 1.31 -9.95 6.22
N LYS A 135 2.36 -9.16 6.06
CA LYS A 135 2.37 -7.96 5.22
C LYS A 135 3.51 -8.01 4.21
N VAL A 136 3.18 -7.70 2.96
CA VAL A 136 4.15 -7.49 1.87
C VAL A 136 4.01 -6.06 1.35
N ALA A 137 5.14 -5.42 1.08
CA ALA A 137 5.20 -4.16 0.37
C ALA A 137 5.49 -4.40 -1.11
N GLU A 138 4.86 -3.62 -1.99
CA GLU A 138 5.13 -3.59 -3.43
C GLU A 138 5.40 -2.15 -3.85
N MET A 139 6.45 -1.93 -4.66
CA MET A 139 6.66 -0.63 -5.29
C MET A 139 5.82 -0.56 -6.57
N GLN A 140 4.88 0.35 -6.63
CA GLN A 140 4.11 0.63 -7.85
C GLN A 140 4.97 1.35 -8.90
N ARG A 141 4.56 1.31 -10.18
CA ARG A 141 5.28 1.98 -11.29
C ARG A 141 5.50 3.49 -11.06
N ARG A 142 4.62 4.14 -10.31
CA ARG A 142 4.76 5.56 -9.92
C ARG A 142 5.73 5.79 -8.75
N GLY A 143 6.46 4.76 -8.30
CA GLY A 143 7.40 4.87 -7.19
C GLY A 143 6.76 4.98 -5.80
N VAL A 144 5.50 4.58 -5.65
CA VAL A 144 4.77 4.60 -4.37
C VAL A 144 4.65 3.20 -3.81
N VAL A 145 4.90 3.05 -2.52
CA VAL A 145 4.71 1.80 -1.81
C VAL A 145 3.22 1.45 -1.68
N HIS A 146 2.93 0.18 -1.84
CA HIS A 146 1.62 -0.42 -1.73
C HIS A 146 1.69 -1.60 -0.77
N PHE A 147 0.73 -1.74 0.14
CA PHE A 147 0.73 -2.85 1.09
C PHE A 147 -0.35 -3.86 0.77
N HIS A 148 0.08 -5.12 0.70
CA HIS A 148 -0.79 -6.28 0.66
C HIS A 148 -0.69 -7.02 1.98
N ILE A 149 -1.80 -7.24 2.63
CA ILE A 149 -1.87 -7.82 3.96
C ILE A 149 -2.83 -9.01 3.95
N VAL A 150 -2.39 -10.14 4.45
CA VAL A 150 -3.26 -11.21 4.89
C VAL A 150 -3.47 -11.04 6.39
N MET A 151 -4.70 -11.00 6.81
CA MET A 151 -5.06 -10.77 8.20
C MET A 151 -6.06 -11.82 8.67
N ARG A 152 -5.89 -12.29 9.90
CA ARG A 152 -6.72 -13.33 10.49
C ARG A 152 -7.05 -13.02 11.94
N LEU A 153 -8.24 -13.39 12.36
CA LEU A 153 -8.67 -13.31 13.74
C LEU A 153 -8.49 -14.66 14.41
N ASP A 154 -7.69 -14.69 15.47
CA ASP A 154 -7.36 -15.89 16.25
C ASP A 154 -7.75 -15.73 17.72
N GLY A 155 -7.93 -16.85 18.41
CA GLY A 155 -7.89 -16.91 19.85
C GLY A 155 -6.46 -16.75 20.36
N ARG A 156 -6.31 -16.30 21.59
CA ARG A 156 -5.02 -16.16 22.27
C ARG A 156 -4.93 -17.12 23.45
N ASP A 157 -3.85 -17.88 23.50
CA ASP A 157 -3.45 -18.66 24.66
C ASP A 157 -2.46 -17.80 25.48
N PRO A 158 -2.75 -17.51 26.77
CA PRO A 158 -1.85 -16.75 27.61
C PRO A 158 -0.54 -17.51 27.93
N ASP A 159 -0.59 -18.83 27.97
CA ASP A 159 0.56 -19.69 28.31
C ASP A 159 1.40 -20.05 27.08
N ASN A 160 0.80 -19.99 25.88
CA ASN A 160 1.48 -20.26 24.62
C ASN A 160 1.12 -19.19 23.57
N PRO A 161 1.85 -18.06 23.50
CA PRO A 161 1.56 -16.96 22.57
C PRO A 161 1.58 -17.34 21.09
N ASP A 162 2.29 -18.42 20.74
CA ASP A 162 2.42 -18.92 19.37
C ASP A 162 1.29 -19.88 18.98
N ALA A 163 0.47 -20.33 19.94
CA ALA A 163 -0.68 -21.16 19.66
C ALA A 163 -1.67 -20.47 18.73
N ILE A 164 -2.20 -21.24 17.79
CA ILE A 164 -3.24 -20.82 16.87
C ILE A 164 -4.55 -21.47 17.33
N LEU A 165 -5.39 -20.68 18.00
CA LEU A 165 -6.67 -21.12 18.52
C LEU A 165 -7.81 -20.46 17.73
N PRO A 166 -8.98 -21.11 17.61
CA PRO A 166 -10.18 -20.46 17.09
C PRO A 166 -10.51 -19.18 17.87
N PRO A 167 -10.98 -18.12 17.20
CA PRO A 167 -11.37 -16.91 17.91
C PRO A 167 -12.54 -17.19 18.85
N PRO A 168 -12.67 -16.42 19.94
CA PRO A 168 -13.80 -16.57 20.87
C PRO A 168 -15.14 -16.46 20.15
N ALA A 169 -16.10 -17.29 20.53
CA ALA A 169 -17.46 -17.24 20.00
C ALA A 169 -18.06 -15.84 20.16
N GLY A 170 -18.73 -15.35 19.11
CA GLY A 170 -19.31 -14.02 19.09
C GLY A 170 -18.42 -12.95 18.45
N LEU A 171 -17.18 -13.26 18.09
CA LEU A 171 -16.34 -12.44 17.22
C LEU A 171 -16.19 -13.11 15.86
N GLY A 172 -16.27 -12.34 14.78
CA GLY A 172 -16.28 -12.91 13.44
C GLY A 172 -15.72 -11.98 12.36
N LEU A 173 -15.96 -12.41 11.12
CA LEU A 173 -15.47 -11.74 9.93
C LEU A 173 -15.93 -10.28 9.84
N GLY A 174 -17.19 -10.00 10.17
CA GLY A 174 -17.73 -8.62 10.14
C GLY A 174 -16.96 -7.67 11.07
N ASP A 175 -16.61 -8.13 12.28
CA ASP A 175 -15.82 -7.33 13.21
C ASP A 175 -14.44 -7.00 12.65
N LEU A 176 -13.82 -7.95 11.95
CA LEU A 176 -12.51 -7.76 11.35
C LEU A 176 -12.59 -6.80 10.16
N VAL A 177 -13.61 -6.93 9.29
CA VAL A 177 -13.87 -6.00 8.17
C VAL A 177 -14.07 -4.59 8.69
N ASP A 178 -14.99 -4.40 9.64
CA ASP A 178 -15.31 -3.10 10.23
C ASP A 178 -14.06 -2.45 10.86
N ALA A 179 -13.26 -3.25 11.57
CA ALA A 179 -12.04 -2.77 12.21
C ALA A 179 -11.01 -2.30 11.19
N VAL A 180 -10.83 -3.04 10.10
CA VAL A 180 -9.88 -2.69 9.02
C VAL A 180 -10.34 -1.44 8.27
N GLU A 181 -11.60 -1.40 7.83
CA GLU A 181 -12.14 -0.25 7.08
C GLU A 181 -12.13 1.03 7.92
N HIS A 182 -12.52 0.92 9.20
CA HIS A 182 -12.47 2.05 10.10
C HIS A 182 -11.03 2.56 10.30
N ALA A 183 -10.09 1.66 10.54
CA ALA A 183 -8.68 2.03 10.73
C ALA A 183 -8.08 2.65 9.46
N ALA A 184 -8.38 2.09 8.27
CA ALA A 184 -7.91 2.65 7.01
C ALA A 184 -8.42 4.08 6.77
N LYS A 185 -9.65 4.39 7.17
CA LYS A 185 -10.27 5.72 7.02
C LYS A 185 -9.84 6.73 8.07
N THR A 186 -9.50 6.31 9.29
CA THR A 186 -9.35 7.21 10.44
C THR A 186 -7.92 7.36 10.93
N VAL A 187 -7.04 6.41 10.62
CA VAL A 187 -5.65 6.49 11.07
C VAL A 187 -4.88 7.47 10.19
N MET A 188 -4.49 8.58 10.80
CA MET A 188 -3.66 9.59 10.17
C MET A 188 -2.79 10.28 11.23
N PHE A 189 -1.74 10.96 10.77
CA PHE A 189 -0.91 11.81 11.61
C PHE A 189 -0.17 12.83 10.75
N VAL A 190 0.31 13.89 11.40
CA VAL A 190 1.18 14.88 10.76
C VAL A 190 2.62 14.59 11.17
N THR A 191 3.53 14.68 10.21
CA THR A 191 4.97 14.56 10.48
C THR A 191 5.45 15.73 11.35
N PRO A 192 6.59 15.60 12.03
CA PRO A 192 7.26 16.75 12.59
C PRO A 192 7.53 17.84 11.55
N PRO A 193 7.73 19.10 11.98
CA PRO A 193 8.09 20.20 11.09
C PRO A 193 9.36 19.91 10.27
N HIS A 194 9.38 20.41 9.03
CA HIS A 194 10.56 20.46 8.19
C HIS A 194 10.86 21.91 7.79
N PRO A 195 12.11 22.33 7.56
CA PRO A 195 12.42 23.70 7.16
C PRO A 195 11.64 24.21 5.95
N THR A 196 11.37 23.35 4.97
CA THR A 196 10.59 23.69 3.76
C THR A 196 9.08 23.55 3.98
N LYS A 197 8.63 22.88 5.05
CA LYS A 197 7.21 22.69 5.38
C LYS A 197 7.00 22.68 6.90
N PRO A 198 6.94 23.86 7.53
CA PRO A 198 6.79 23.97 8.99
C PRO A 198 5.52 23.30 9.54
N SER A 199 4.46 23.20 8.73
CA SER A 199 3.23 22.47 9.10
C SER A 199 3.36 20.95 9.08
N GLY A 200 4.47 20.40 8.57
CA GLY A 200 4.62 18.98 8.31
C GLY A 200 3.76 18.46 7.15
N TRP A 201 3.76 17.16 6.92
CA TRP A 201 2.93 16.47 5.94
C TRP A 201 1.88 15.62 6.65
N LEU A 202 0.66 15.66 6.16
CA LEU A 202 -0.39 14.72 6.58
C LEU A 202 -0.09 13.33 5.98
N ILE A 203 0.00 12.34 6.84
CA ILE A 203 0.22 10.94 6.47
C ILE A 203 -1.06 10.16 6.76
N ALA A 204 -1.68 9.68 5.71
CA ALA A 204 -2.92 8.90 5.73
C ALA A 204 -2.93 7.88 4.59
N TRP A 205 -3.82 6.91 4.64
CA TRP A 205 -4.11 6.05 3.50
C TRP A 205 -4.92 6.80 2.45
N GLY A 206 -4.80 6.38 1.19
CA GLY A 206 -5.66 6.86 0.12
C GLY A 206 -7.07 6.25 0.20
N GLU A 207 -7.98 6.80 -0.59
CA GLU A 207 -9.39 6.38 -0.61
C GLU A 207 -9.58 4.95 -1.13
N GLN A 208 -8.66 4.45 -1.95
CA GLN A 208 -8.74 3.11 -2.52
C GLN A 208 -8.24 2.07 -1.51
N THR A 209 -9.16 1.52 -0.75
CA THR A 209 -8.93 0.35 0.12
C THR A 209 -9.69 -0.83 -0.47
N ASP A 210 -9.02 -1.97 -0.67
CA ASP A 210 -9.65 -3.21 -1.13
C ASP A 210 -9.59 -4.23 0.01
N VAL A 211 -10.76 -4.64 0.51
CA VAL A 211 -10.91 -5.62 1.58
C VAL A 211 -11.69 -6.79 1.03
N ARG A 212 -11.07 -7.97 0.98
CA ARG A 212 -11.68 -9.20 0.46
C ARG A 212 -11.64 -10.28 1.51
N THR A 213 -12.73 -11.00 1.64
CA THR A 213 -12.81 -12.18 2.50
C THR A 213 -12.06 -13.34 1.85
N ILE A 214 -11.33 -14.08 2.67
CA ILE A 214 -10.71 -15.34 2.27
C ILE A 214 -11.62 -16.45 2.77
N ASN A 215 -12.31 -17.14 1.83
CA ASN A 215 -13.12 -18.31 2.14
C ASN A 215 -12.48 -19.55 1.53
N LEU A 216 -12.34 -20.61 2.29
CA LEU A 216 -11.66 -21.83 1.85
C LEU A 216 -12.63 -22.90 1.32
N GLY A 217 -13.93 -22.57 1.20
CA GLY A 217 -14.99 -23.57 0.97
C GLY A 217 -15.72 -23.57 -0.36
N ASP A 218 -15.78 -22.49 -1.14
CA ASP A 218 -16.61 -22.44 -2.36
C ASP A 218 -15.87 -21.78 -3.55
N GLY A 219 -15.92 -22.42 -4.69
CA GLY A 219 -15.16 -22.23 -5.93
C GLY A 219 -15.02 -20.84 -6.58
N GLN A 220 -15.25 -19.76 -5.84
CA GLN A 220 -14.97 -18.37 -6.22
C GLN A 220 -14.14 -17.60 -5.18
N ALA A 221 -13.72 -18.23 -4.12
CA ALA A 221 -12.96 -17.61 -3.03
C ALA A 221 -11.45 -17.65 -3.29
N ILE A 222 -10.74 -16.67 -2.75
CA ILE A 222 -9.29 -16.65 -2.75
C ILE A 222 -8.80 -17.80 -1.88
N THR A 223 -8.14 -18.80 -2.46
CA THR A 223 -7.57 -19.93 -1.74
C THR A 223 -6.24 -19.55 -1.08
N ASP A 224 -5.83 -20.30 -0.02
CA ASP A 224 -4.51 -20.12 0.62
C ASP A 224 -3.36 -20.18 -0.40
N SER A 225 -3.45 -21.07 -1.38
CA SER A 225 -2.44 -21.16 -2.45
C SER A 225 -2.44 -19.94 -3.36
N MET A 226 -3.61 -19.32 -3.61
CA MET A 226 -3.70 -18.06 -4.37
C MET A 226 -3.14 -16.91 -3.54
N VAL A 227 -3.38 -16.86 -2.25
CA VAL A 227 -2.83 -15.86 -1.33
C VAL A 227 -1.31 -16.02 -1.25
N ALA A 228 -0.82 -17.23 -1.01
CA ALA A 228 0.61 -17.52 -0.96
C ALA A 228 1.30 -17.22 -2.29
N GLY A 229 0.72 -17.61 -3.41
CA GLY A 229 1.22 -17.30 -4.76
C GLY A 229 1.18 -15.80 -5.07
N TYR A 230 0.14 -15.11 -4.61
CA TYR A 230 0.00 -13.67 -4.75
C TYR A 230 1.06 -12.93 -3.92
N LEU A 231 1.24 -13.28 -2.66
CA LEU A 231 2.28 -12.71 -1.79
C LEU A 231 3.67 -13.01 -2.34
N ALA A 232 3.94 -14.24 -2.80
CA ALA A 232 5.21 -14.61 -3.43
C ALA A 232 5.50 -13.80 -4.70
N LYS A 233 4.48 -13.57 -5.54
CA LYS A 233 4.60 -12.73 -6.74
C LYS A 233 5.01 -11.30 -6.42
N TYR A 234 4.51 -10.72 -5.33
CA TYR A 234 4.85 -9.36 -4.93
C TYR A 234 6.16 -9.29 -4.15
N ALA A 235 6.49 -10.33 -3.43
CA ALA A 235 7.77 -10.47 -2.75
C ALA A 235 8.98 -10.46 -3.71
N THR A 236 8.79 -10.94 -4.95
CA THR A 236 9.85 -11.00 -5.96
C THR A 236 9.90 -9.79 -6.90
N LYS A 237 8.91 -8.89 -6.84
CA LYS A 237 8.95 -7.64 -7.61
C LYS A 237 9.90 -6.64 -6.94
N SER A 238 11.11 -6.58 -7.47
CA SER A 238 12.13 -5.64 -7.02
C SER A 238 11.81 -4.19 -7.43
N THR A 239 12.48 -3.24 -6.80
CA THR A 239 12.49 -1.81 -7.17
C THR A 239 13.02 -1.55 -8.58
N GLU A 240 13.69 -2.52 -9.20
CA GLU A 240 14.20 -2.45 -10.58
C GLU A 240 13.09 -2.18 -11.60
N ALA A 241 11.86 -2.64 -11.34
CA ALA A 241 10.70 -2.34 -12.19
C ALA A 241 10.32 -0.85 -12.22
N ALA A 242 10.82 -0.05 -11.28
CA ALA A 242 10.63 1.39 -11.21
C ALA A 242 11.84 2.19 -11.73
N GLY A 243 12.84 1.53 -12.34
CA GLY A 243 14.02 2.18 -12.92
C GLY A 243 15.07 2.63 -11.89
N HIS A 244 15.10 2.04 -10.70
CA HIS A 244 16.00 2.45 -9.62
C HIS A 244 17.16 1.49 -9.42
N THR A 245 18.26 2.06 -8.87
CA THR A 245 19.43 1.27 -8.45
C THR A 245 19.13 0.48 -7.17
N SER A 246 19.60 -0.75 -7.09
CA SER A 246 19.58 -1.56 -5.88
C SER A 246 20.62 -1.12 -4.84
N ARG A 247 21.54 -0.21 -5.21
CA ARG A 247 22.65 0.26 -4.37
C ARG A 247 22.27 1.55 -3.64
N ARG A 248 22.70 1.66 -2.39
CA ARG A 248 22.58 2.92 -1.64
C ARG A 248 23.33 4.04 -2.34
N LEU A 249 22.72 5.22 -2.36
CA LEU A 249 23.29 6.43 -2.93
C LEU A 249 24.07 7.18 -1.84
N ASP A 250 25.14 7.80 -2.25
CA ASP A 250 26.02 8.66 -1.45
C ASP A 250 26.26 10.01 -2.16
N ALA A 251 27.07 10.87 -1.58
CA ALA A 251 27.34 12.19 -2.13
C ALA A 251 28.11 12.17 -3.46
N GLU A 252 28.79 11.06 -3.77
CA GLU A 252 29.58 10.93 -5.00
C GLU A 252 28.72 10.43 -6.17
N THR A 253 27.64 9.69 -5.86
CA THR A 253 26.81 9.01 -6.86
C THR A 253 25.45 9.69 -7.06
N ILE A 254 25.05 10.57 -6.16
CA ILE A 254 23.70 11.18 -6.19
C ILE A 254 23.42 11.93 -7.49
N ASP A 255 24.40 12.68 -8.00
CA ASP A 255 24.25 13.50 -9.21
C ASP A 255 23.97 12.69 -10.49
N ILE A 256 24.18 11.37 -10.43
CA ILE A 256 23.84 10.46 -11.54
C ILE A 256 22.35 10.13 -11.56
N TYR A 257 21.69 10.19 -10.40
CA TYR A 257 20.32 9.68 -10.21
C TYR A 257 19.32 10.74 -9.77
N ALA A 258 19.76 11.91 -9.35
CA ALA A 258 18.94 13.02 -8.88
C ALA A 258 19.02 14.19 -9.86
N ASP A 259 17.86 14.61 -10.35
CA ASP A 259 17.72 15.81 -11.16
C ASP A 259 16.36 16.45 -10.87
N PRO A 260 16.30 17.69 -10.33
CA PRO A 260 15.04 18.39 -10.05
C PRO A 260 14.23 18.71 -11.31
N ASP A 261 14.88 18.77 -12.49
CA ASP A 261 14.24 19.03 -13.78
C ASP A 261 14.12 17.78 -14.65
N GLY A 262 14.62 16.65 -14.14
CA GLY A 262 14.67 15.36 -14.82
C GLY A 262 13.35 14.61 -14.89
N THR A 263 13.46 13.31 -15.10
CA THR A 263 12.35 12.35 -15.13
C THR A 263 11.70 12.21 -13.77
N HIS A 264 10.51 11.59 -13.73
CA HIS A 264 9.82 11.34 -12.47
C HIS A 264 10.67 10.59 -11.41
N PRO A 265 11.39 9.51 -11.75
CA PRO A 265 12.30 8.87 -10.81
C PRO A 265 13.41 9.78 -10.29
N GLU A 266 14.07 10.53 -11.15
CA GLU A 266 15.17 11.43 -10.78
C GLU A 266 14.69 12.53 -9.83
N ARG A 267 13.50 13.08 -10.06
CA ARG A 267 12.86 14.06 -9.16
C ARG A 267 12.50 13.46 -7.80
N LEU A 268 12.10 12.18 -7.74
CA LEU A 268 11.84 11.50 -6.47
C LEU A 268 13.14 11.28 -5.67
N VAL A 269 14.21 10.90 -6.35
CA VAL A 269 15.54 10.75 -5.71
C VAL A 269 16.03 12.10 -5.22
N ASP A 270 15.93 13.15 -6.03
CA ASP A 270 16.28 14.52 -5.64
C ASP A 270 15.49 14.98 -4.40
N ALA A 271 14.16 14.77 -4.40
CA ALA A 271 13.32 15.10 -3.25
C ALA A 271 13.77 14.37 -1.97
N CYS A 272 14.13 13.08 -2.05
CA CYS A 272 14.68 12.35 -0.92
C CYS A 272 15.98 12.97 -0.41
N TRP A 273 16.86 13.36 -1.33
CA TRP A 273 18.17 13.87 -1.00
C TRP A 273 18.11 15.27 -0.38
N THR A 274 17.33 16.12 -1.00
CA THR A 274 17.15 17.52 -0.58
C THR A 274 16.42 17.60 0.77
N LEU A 275 15.30 16.91 0.94
CA LEU A 275 14.57 16.88 2.22
C LEU A 275 15.40 16.22 3.33
N GLY A 276 16.14 15.16 3.01
CA GLY A 276 16.99 14.46 3.97
C GLY A 276 18.18 15.30 4.48
N ALA A 277 18.50 16.44 3.84
CA ALA A 277 19.55 17.36 4.25
C ALA A 277 19.25 18.04 5.60
N ALA A 278 17.99 18.20 5.97
CA ALA A 278 17.58 18.77 7.26
C ALA A 278 18.12 17.99 8.47
N GLY A 279 18.59 16.75 8.27
CA GLY A 279 19.16 15.94 9.34
C GLY A 279 18.11 15.37 10.30
N GLY A 280 18.53 14.95 11.50
CA GLY A 280 17.62 14.39 12.50
C GLY A 280 16.80 13.22 11.94
N ILE A 281 15.49 13.26 12.14
CA ILE A 281 14.54 12.25 11.64
C ILE A 281 14.48 12.18 10.11
N TRP A 282 14.78 13.29 9.41
CA TRP A 282 14.71 13.40 7.96
C TRP A 282 15.89 12.72 7.25
N ARG A 283 16.98 12.42 7.99
CA ARG A 283 18.14 11.70 7.44
C ARG A 283 17.78 10.36 6.82
N SER A 284 16.69 9.74 7.27
CA SER A 284 16.17 8.48 6.70
C SER A 284 15.82 8.60 5.22
N LEU A 285 15.39 9.77 4.73
CA LEU A 285 15.10 10.00 3.32
C LEU A 285 16.35 9.82 2.46
N ARG A 286 17.49 10.42 2.83
CA ARG A 286 18.78 10.20 2.14
C ARG A 286 19.21 8.75 2.20
N ARG A 287 19.11 8.13 3.37
CA ARG A 287 19.47 6.72 3.56
C ARG A 287 18.72 5.79 2.61
N TRP A 288 17.46 6.10 2.32
CA TRP A 288 16.56 5.28 1.52
C TRP A 288 16.20 5.94 0.16
N ALA A 289 17.01 6.87 -0.32
CA ALA A 289 16.77 7.55 -1.59
C ALA A 289 16.71 6.56 -2.77
N HIS A 290 17.55 5.52 -2.79
CA HIS A 290 17.52 4.43 -3.77
C HIS A 290 16.21 3.60 -3.75
N MET A 291 15.42 3.73 -2.70
CA MET A 291 14.09 3.12 -2.54
C MET A 291 12.98 4.18 -2.42
N LEU A 292 13.23 5.38 -2.98
CA LEU A 292 12.29 6.50 -3.00
C LEU A 292 11.71 6.84 -1.62
N GLY A 293 12.57 6.80 -0.61
CA GLY A 293 12.25 7.09 0.77
C GLY A 293 11.75 5.90 1.60
N PHE A 294 11.35 4.78 0.99
CA PHE A 294 10.84 3.62 1.73
C PHE A 294 11.96 2.87 2.45
N GLY A 295 11.89 2.81 3.76
CA GLY A 295 12.88 2.14 4.61
C GLY A 295 12.47 0.76 5.13
N GLY A 296 11.39 0.19 4.63
CA GLY A 296 10.90 -1.13 5.00
C GLY A 296 11.45 -2.26 4.14
N HIS A 297 11.14 -3.49 4.56
CA HIS A 297 11.38 -4.67 3.72
C HIS A 297 10.20 -4.90 2.80
N PHE A 298 10.45 -5.41 1.60
CA PHE A 298 9.40 -5.83 0.66
C PHE A 298 8.82 -7.20 1.05
N LEU A 299 9.52 -7.95 1.90
CA LEU A 299 9.09 -9.18 2.58
C LEU A 299 9.20 -9.04 4.08
#